data_5d7de3ec7f995749bf64b444306f6e29
#
_entry.id   5d7de3ec7f995749bf64b444306f6e29
#
_cell.length_a   1.000
_cell.length_b   1.000
_cell.length_c   1.000
_cell.angle_alpha   90.00
_cell.angle_beta   90.00
_cell.angle_gamma   90.00
#
_symmetry.space_group_name_H-M   'P 1'
#
loop_
_entity.id
_entity.type
_entity.pdbx_description
1 polymer ?
#
loop_
_entity_poly.entity_id
_entity_poly.type
_entity_poly.pdbx_seq_one_letter_code
_entity_poly.pdbx_strand_id
1 'polypeptide(L)'
;EIPRFCYHEKLSIAGNCRMCLVEMEKSPKPIASCAMPAAEGMVIKTNTPKIEKSRKGVMEFLLANHPLDCPVCDQGGECDLQDQSMFYGIDKSRFKENKRAVPDKNMGPLIKTQMTRCIHCTRCIRFATEIAGVPELGAIGRGEDMQITTYLEKSIQSELSGNVIDLCPVGALTSKPYVFEARPWELKKTETIDVMDAVGSNIRVDTYDWEVKRVLPIINEDINEEWISDKTRYACDGL
;
A
#
# COMPACT_ATOMS: atom_id res chain seq x y z
N GLU A 1 -5.16 -11.25 13.96
CA GLU A 1 -4.46 -10.01 13.62
C GLU A 1 -5.47 -8.88 13.43
N ILE A 2 -5.09 -7.63 13.75
CA ILE A 2 -5.94 -6.45 13.53
C ILE A 2 -5.70 -5.95 12.11
N PRO A 3 -6.74 -5.87 11.25
CA PRO A 3 -6.59 -5.41 9.88
C PRO A 3 -6.25 -3.92 9.80
N ARG A 4 -5.49 -3.51 8.78
CA ARG A 4 -4.99 -2.15 8.60
C ARG A 4 -4.76 -1.82 7.12
N PHE A 5 -4.83 -0.54 6.76
CA PHE A 5 -4.39 -0.02 5.46
C PHE A 5 -3.42 1.15 5.61
N CYS A 6 -3.78 2.18 6.37
CA CYS A 6 -2.94 3.37 6.47
C CYS A 6 -1.75 3.21 7.42
N TYR A 7 -1.85 2.37 8.44
CA TYR A 7 -0.77 2.11 9.36
C TYR A 7 0.36 1.32 8.71
N HIS A 8 1.58 1.73 8.97
CA HIS A 8 2.82 1.03 8.62
C HIS A 8 3.82 1.19 9.77
N GLU A 9 4.59 0.16 10.05
CA GLU A 9 5.45 0.11 11.24
C GLU A 9 6.57 1.15 11.21
N LYS A 10 7.05 1.47 10.02
CA LYS A 10 8.15 2.42 9.79
C LYS A 10 7.70 3.85 9.48
N LEU A 11 6.39 4.13 9.48
CA LEU A 11 5.86 5.45 9.14
C LEU A 11 5.02 6.01 10.29
N SER A 12 4.94 7.33 10.37
CA SER A 12 4.08 8.01 11.34
C SER A 12 2.61 7.57 11.24
N ILE A 13 1.85 7.74 12.31
CA ILE A 13 0.47 7.30 12.40
C ILE A 13 -0.46 8.27 11.64
N ALA A 14 -1.15 7.79 10.59
CA ALA A 14 -2.17 8.58 9.90
C ALA A 14 -3.57 8.46 10.52
N GLY A 15 -3.96 7.26 11.00
CA GLY A 15 -5.24 7.01 11.66
C GLY A 15 -6.49 7.25 10.81
N ASN A 16 -6.38 7.31 9.47
CA ASN A 16 -7.43 7.77 8.56
C ASN A 16 -8.30 6.64 7.97
N CYS A 17 -7.79 5.44 7.77
CA CYS A 17 -8.56 4.35 7.14
C CYS A 17 -9.60 3.72 8.06
N ARG A 18 -9.42 3.75 9.37
CA ARG A 18 -10.31 3.19 10.38
C ARG A 18 -10.53 1.67 10.31
N MET A 19 -9.74 0.94 9.55
CA MET A 19 -9.87 -0.52 9.47
C MET A 19 -9.44 -1.22 10.76
N CYS A 20 -8.52 -0.60 11.53
CA CYS A 20 -7.97 -1.11 12.78
C CYS A 20 -8.86 -0.89 14.02
N LEU A 21 -10.15 -0.62 13.84
CA LEU A 21 -11.06 -0.41 14.98
C LEU A 21 -11.12 -1.64 15.89
N VAL A 22 -11.09 -1.37 17.19
CA VAL A 22 -11.25 -2.36 18.28
C VAL A 22 -12.20 -1.80 19.35
N GLU A 23 -12.77 -2.69 20.14
CA GLU A 23 -13.59 -2.31 21.29
C GLU A 23 -12.73 -2.32 22.55
N MET A 24 -12.77 -1.24 23.30
CA MET A 24 -12.12 -1.12 24.59
C MET A 24 -13.20 -1.09 25.69
N GLU A 25 -13.04 -1.88 26.73
CA GLU A 25 -13.95 -1.82 27.90
C GLU A 25 -13.99 -0.41 28.47
N LYS A 26 -15.17 0.00 28.89
CA LYS A 26 -15.45 1.36 29.40
C LYS A 26 -15.39 2.48 28.33
N SER A 27 -15.13 2.17 27.05
CA SER A 27 -15.26 3.14 25.95
C SER A 27 -16.62 3.01 25.26
N PRO A 28 -17.39 4.09 25.08
CA PRO A 28 -18.69 4.02 24.43
C PRO A 28 -18.58 3.76 22.91
N LYS A 29 -17.42 4.08 22.32
CA LYS A 29 -17.17 3.99 20.89
C LYS A 29 -15.95 3.12 20.58
N PRO A 30 -15.92 2.43 19.43
CA PRO A 30 -14.70 1.79 18.94
C PRO A 30 -13.56 2.77 18.79
N ILE A 31 -12.34 2.34 19.09
CA ILE A 31 -11.12 3.13 18.98
C ILE A 31 -10.23 2.61 17.84
N ALA A 32 -9.44 3.49 17.26
CA ALA A 32 -8.44 3.11 16.25
C ALA A 32 -7.18 2.61 16.98
N SER A 33 -6.92 1.31 16.95
CA SER A 33 -5.81 0.70 17.69
C SER A 33 -4.43 1.22 17.26
N CYS A 34 -4.27 1.62 15.99
CA CYS A 34 -3.01 2.18 15.49
C CYS A 34 -2.65 3.56 16.09
N ALA A 35 -3.64 4.29 16.64
CA ALA A 35 -3.45 5.65 17.14
C ALA A 35 -3.63 5.77 18.67
N MET A 36 -4.03 4.70 19.33
CA MET A 36 -4.25 4.69 20.76
C MET A 36 -3.04 4.09 21.48
N PRO A 37 -2.35 4.84 22.35
CA PRO A 37 -1.27 4.27 23.15
C PRO A 37 -1.82 3.21 24.11
N ALA A 38 -1.07 2.13 24.28
CA ALA A 38 -1.41 1.10 25.26
C ALA A 38 -1.16 1.63 26.68
N ALA A 39 -2.06 1.30 27.60
CA ALA A 39 -1.93 1.63 29.00
C ALA A 39 -2.28 0.41 29.87
N GLU A 40 -1.76 0.40 31.09
CA GLU A 40 -2.00 -0.67 32.05
C GLU A 40 -3.49 -0.79 32.38
N GLY A 41 -3.98 -2.01 32.48
CA GLY A 41 -5.39 -2.29 32.79
C GLY A 41 -6.36 -2.13 31.64
N MET A 42 -5.89 -1.85 30.41
CA MET A 42 -6.75 -1.84 29.23
C MET A 42 -7.20 -3.25 28.86
N VAL A 43 -8.50 -3.42 28.63
CA VAL A 43 -9.10 -4.63 28.10
C VAL A 43 -9.61 -4.35 26.69
N ILE A 44 -8.99 -4.99 25.70
CA ILE A 44 -9.26 -4.78 24.28
C ILE A 44 -9.92 -6.04 23.70
N LYS A 45 -11.04 -5.84 23.00
CA LYS A 45 -11.73 -6.90 22.27
C LYS A 45 -11.61 -6.62 20.77
N THR A 46 -11.00 -7.56 20.06
CA THR A 46 -10.67 -7.38 18.63
C THR A 46 -11.70 -7.98 17.68
N ASN A 47 -12.56 -8.86 18.20
CA ASN A 47 -13.56 -9.57 17.40
C ASN A 47 -14.90 -9.63 18.17
N THR A 48 -15.70 -8.57 18.04
CA THR A 48 -17.06 -8.51 18.57
C THR A 48 -18.03 -8.19 17.43
N PRO A 49 -19.32 -8.53 17.53
CA PRO A 49 -20.30 -8.20 16.49
C PRO A 49 -20.32 -6.71 16.13
N LYS A 50 -20.05 -5.83 17.11
CA LYS A 50 -19.94 -4.37 16.90
C LYS A 50 -18.72 -4.03 16.03
N ILE A 51 -17.58 -4.67 16.27
CA ILE A 51 -16.35 -4.44 15.50
C ILE A 51 -16.47 -5.04 14.10
N GLU A 52 -17.03 -6.22 13.95
CA GLU A 52 -17.30 -6.82 12.63
C GLU A 52 -18.20 -5.91 11.78
N LYS A 53 -19.29 -5.40 12.36
CA LYS A 53 -20.16 -4.43 11.66
C LYS A 53 -19.41 -3.15 11.27
N SER A 54 -18.52 -2.66 12.14
CA SER A 54 -17.72 -1.47 11.86
C SER A 54 -16.75 -1.70 10.71
N ARG A 55 -16.03 -2.84 10.70
CA ARG A 55 -15.11 -3.20 9.61
C ARG A 55 -15.83 -3.40 8.29
N LYS A 56 -16.99 -4.04 8.29
CA LYS A 56 -17.86 -4.15 7.09
C LYS A 56 -18.19 -2.76 6.53
N GLY A 57 -18.59 -1.82 7.40
CA GLY A 57 -18.88 -0.45 6.98
C GLY A 57 -17.65 0.28 6.42
N VAL A 58 -16.48 0.10 7.02
CA VAL A 58 -15.22 0.65 6.48
C VAL A 58 -14.91 0.07 5.09
N MET A 59 -15.05 -1.23 4.91
CA MET A 59 -14.86 -1.87 3.60
C MET A 59 -15.84 -1.34 2.56
N GLU A 60 -17.11 -1.18 2.90
CA GLU A 60 -18.10 -0.57 2.01
C GLU A 60 -17.68 0.84 1.55
N PHE A 61 -17.20 1.69 2.45
CA PHE A 61 -16.71 3.02 2.10
C PHE A 61 -15.46 2.98 1.21
N LEU A 62 -14.49 2.11 1.50
CA LEU A 62 -13.29 1.97 0.67
C LEU A 62 -13.63 1.48 -0.74
N LEU A 63 -14.62 0.57 -0.85
CA LEU A 63 -15.04 0.00 -2.13
C LEU A 63 -16.04 0.88 -2.89
N ALA A 64 -16.68 1.87 -2.25
CA ALA A 64 -17.68 2.73 -2.87
C ALA A 64 -17.17 3.38 -4.17
N ASN A 65 -15.98 3.94 -4.14
CA ASN A 65 -15.31 4.57 -5.27
C ASN A 65 -14.21 3.72 -5.93
N HIS A 66 -13.87 2.57 -5.36
CA HIS A 66 -12.84 1.70 -5.93
C HIS A 66 -13.34 1.05 -7.23
N PRO A 67 -12.59 1.11 -8.35
CA PRO A 67 -13.02 0.55 -9.62
C PRO A 67 -13.00 -0.99 -9.59
N LEU A 68 -13.80 -1.62 -10.44
CA LEU A 68 -13.85 -3.08 -10.59
C LEU A 68 -12.76 -3.59 -11.54
N ASP A 69 -11.52 -3.19 -11.29
CA ASP A 69 -10.37 -3.40 -12.16
C ASP A 69 -9.52 -4.63 -11.82
N CYS A 70 -9.90 -5.44 -10.84
CA CYS A 70 -9.05 -6.56 -10.38
C CYS A 70 -8.51 -7.45 -11.51
N PRO A 71 -9.27 -7.79 -12.56
CA PRO A 71 -8.77 -8.59 -13.68
C PRO A 71 -7.64 -7.92 -14.48
N VAL A 72 -7.62 -6.59 -14.52
CA VAL A 72 -6.61 -5.78 -15.26
C VAL A 72 -5.70 -4.98 -14.32
N CYS A 73 -5.71 -5.29 -13.03
CA CYS A 73 -4.89 -4.64 -12.03
C CYS A 73 -3.66 -5.49 -11.70
N ASP A 74 -2.46 -4.92 -11.84
CA ASP A 74 -1.20 -5.62 -11.56
C ASP A 74 -1.03 -6.03 -10.08
N GLN A 75 -1.78 -5.41 -9.17
CA GLN A 75 -1.83 -5.78 -7.75
C GLN A 75 -2.72 -7.02 -7.48
N GLY A 76 -3.47 -7.50 -8.47
CA GLY A 76 -4.39 -8.64 -8.29
C GLY A 76 -3.66 -9.91 -7.84
N GLY A 77 -4.09 -10.49 -6.70
CA GLY A 77 -3.48 -11.66 -6.07
C GLY A 77 -2.47 -11.34 -4.96
N GLU A 78 -2.10 -10.08 -4.77
CA GLU A 78 -1.26 -9.59 -3.67
C GLU A 78 -1.75 -8.22 -3.16
N CYS A 79 -3.05 -7.97 -3.21
CA CYS A 79 -3.69 -6.71 -2.88
C CYS A 79 -4.34 -6.76 -1.50
N ASP A 80 -3.85 -5.96 -0.55
CA ASP A 80 -4.42 -5.87 0.80
C ASP A 80 -5.92 -5.57 0.79
N LEU A 81 -6.38 -4.71 -0.13
CA LEU A 81 -7.80 -4.38 -0.23
C LEU A 81 -8.62 -5.57 -0.71
N GLN A 82 -8.12 -6.36 -1.65
CA GLN A 82 -8.79 -7.55 -2.16
C GLN A 82 -8.92 -8.60 -1.06
N ASP A 83 -7.84 -8.91 -0.36
CA ASP A 83 -7.80 -9.90 0.71
C ASP A 83 -8.70 -9.50 1.89
N GLN A 84 -8.60 -8.25 2.34
CA GLN A 84 -9.44 -7.75 3.43
C GLN A 84 -10.91 -7.61 3.01
N SER A 85 -11.19 -7.34 1.72
CA SER A 85 -12.55 -7.32 1.19
C SER A 85 -13.19 -8.71 1.22
N MET A 86 -12.44 -9.74 0.86
CA MET A 86 -12.92 -11.12 0.93
C MET A 86 -13.17 -11.57 2.37
N PHE A 87 -12.37 -11.12 3.32
CA PHE A 87 -12.47 -11.54 4.71
C PHE A 87 -13.50 -10.74 5.54
N TYR A 88 -13.57 -9.43 5.34
CA TYR A 88 -14.40 -8.51 6.14
C TYR A 88 -15.53 -7.86 5.37
N GLY A 89 -15.52 -7.94 4.04
CA GLY A 89 -16.50 -7.28 3.19
C GLY A 89 -17.87 -7.96 3.15
N ILE A 90 -18.70 -7.44 2.26
CA ILE A 90 -20.00 -8.01 1.91
C ILE A 90 -20.07 -8.20 0.40
N ASP A 91 -20.96 -9.07 -0.05
CA ASP A 91 -21.17 -9.43 -1.46
C ASP A 91 -21.91 -8.38 -2.29
N LYS A 92 -22.45 -7.34 -1.64
CA LYS A 92 -23.29 -6.31 -2.28
C LYS A 92 -22.85 -4.90 -1.91
N SER A 93 -22.91 -4.00 -2.90
CA SER A 93 -22.79 -2.56 -2.66
C SER A 93 -24.17 -1.95 -2.42
N ARG A 94 -24.27 -1.07 -1.41
CA ARG A 94 -25.46 -0.24 -1.18
C ARG A 94 -25.39 1.10 -1.92
N PHE A 95 -24.21 1.45 -2.46
CA PHE A 95 -23.97 2.67 -3.20
C PHE A 95 -24.42 2.48 -4.66
N LYS A 96 -25.20 3.43 -5.17
CA LYS A 96 -25.74 3.46 -6.54
C LYS A 96 -25.13 4.58 -7.37
N GLU A 97 -24.38 5.47 -6.74
CA GLU A 97 -23.70 6.60 -7.36
C GLU A 97 -22.61 6.10 -8.28
N ASN A 98 -22.26 6.91 -9.29
CA ASN A 98 -21.12 6.63 -10.14
C ASN A 98 -19.83 6.68 -9.33
N LYS A 99 -18.94 5.73 -9.60
CA LYS A 99 -17.59 5.76 -8.99
C LYS A 99 -16.83 6.94 -9.54
N ARG A 100 -16.03 7.58 -8.68
CA ARG A 100 -15.16 8.69 -9.11
C ARG A 100 -14.16 8.22 -10.15
N ALA A 101 -13.77 9.11 -11.04
CA ALA A 101 -12.64 8.95 -11.94
C ALA A 101 -11.57 10.01 -11.61
N VAL A 102 -10.34 9.58 -11.48
CA VAL A 102 -9.19 10.45 -11.19
C VAL A 102 -8.18 10.28 -12.30
N PRO A 103 -7.70 11.38 -12.92
CA PRO A 103 -6.67 11.29 -13.94
C PRO A 103 -5.36 10.77 -13.35
N ASP A 104 -4.65 9.98 -14.13
CA ASP A 104 -3.35 9.48 -13.75
C ASP A 104 -2.32 10.61 -13.63
N LYS A 105 -1.31 10.38 -12.80
CA LYS A 105 -0.27 11.36 -12.51
C LYS A 105 1.06 10.86 -13.04
N ASN A 106 1.91 11.79 -13.48
CA ASN A 106 3.28 11.44 -13.83
C ASN A 106 4.14 11.41 -12.55
N MET A 107 4.51 10.23 -12.11
CA MET A 107 5.40 10.03 -10.94
C MET A 107 6.81 9.56 -11.35
N GLY A 108 7.19 9.76 -12.60
CA GLY A 108 8.52 9.40 -13.10
C GLY A 108 8.52 8.16 -14.00
N PRO A 109 9.72 7.69 -14.37
CA PRO A 109 9.87 6.59 -15.34
C PRO A 109 9.54 5.22 -14.77
N LEU A 110 9.68 5.05 -13.44
CA LEU A 110 9.60 3.73 -12.79
C LEU A 110 8.20 3.38 -12.29
N ILE A 111 7.37 4.39 -11.97
CA ILE A 111 6.09 4.21 -11.32
C ILE A 111 4.95 4.44 -12.31
N LYS A 112 4.11 3.42 -12.49
CA LYS A 112 2.81 3.55 -13.17
C LYS A 112 1.76 3.96 -12.14
N THR A 113 0.96 4.93 -12.48
CA THR A 113 -0.15 5.38 -11.63
C THR A 113 -1.50 4.97 -12.23
N GLN A 114 -2.42 4.59 -11.36
CA GLN A 114 -3.83 4.41 -11.66
C GLN A 114 -4.62 4.99 -10.48
N MET A 115 -4.70 6.30 -10.43
CA MET A 115 -5.10 7.02 -9.21
C MET A 115 -6.57 6.84 -8.85
N THR A 116 -7.41 6.38 -9.77
CA THR A 116 -8.78 5.94 -9.47
C THR A 116 -8.81 4.80 -8.43
N ARG A 117 -7.77 3.96 -8.37
CA ARG A 117 -7.65 2.85 -7.41
C ARG A 117 -7.18 3.29 -6.01
N CYS A 118 -6.73 4.53 -5.86
CA CYS A 118 -6.17 5.03 -4.60
C CYS A 118 -7.22 5.05 -3.47
N ILE A 119 -6.86 4.52 -2.30
CA ILE A 119 -7.69 4.51 -1.08
C ILE A 119 -7.29 5.58 -0.07
N HIS A 120 -6.48 6.54 -0.46
CA HIS A 120 -6.01 7.68 0.35
C HIS A 120 -5.35 7.31 1.68
N CYS A 121 -4.62 6.20 1.71
CA CYS A 121 -3.92 5.75 2.92
C CYS A 121 -2.74 6.63 3.32
N THR A 122 -2.27 7.48 2.42
CA THR A 122 -1.15 8.42 2.59
C THR A 122 0.22 7.78 2.90
N ARG A 123 0.40 6.46 2.77
CA ARG A 123 1.69 5.80 2.99
C ARG A 123 2.78 6.37 2.09
N CYS A 124 2.49 6.58 0.79
CA CYS A 124 3.44 7.13 -0.17
C CYS A 124 3.92 8.55 0.17
N ILE A 125 3.02 9.41 0.66
CA ILE A 125 3.37 10.78 1.09
C ILE A 125 4.30 10.73 2.30
N ARG A 126 3.92 9.95 3.33
CA ARG A 126 4.72 9.81 4.55
C ARG A 126 6.08 9.20 4.27
N PHE A 127 6.15 8.19 3.41
CA PHE A 127 7.42 7.63 2.97
C PHE A 127 8.31 8.68 2.29
N ALA A 128 7.77 9.41 1.32
CA ALA A 128 8.53 10.44 0.62
C ALA A 128 9.10 11.50 1.58
N THR A 129 8.33 11.89 2.59
CA THR A 129 8.73 12.93 3.54
C THR A 129 9.62 12.41 4.67
N GLU A 130 9.30 11.26 5.24
CA GLU A 130 9.90 10.74 6.49
C GLU A 130 11.13 9.86 6.22
N ILE A 131 11.10 9.04 5.17
CA ILE A 131 12.15 8.08 4.84
C ILE A 131 13.04 8.60 3.71
N ALA A 132 12.45 8.96 2.57
CA ALA A 132 13.22 9.46 1.42
C ALA A 132 13.69 10.92 1.60
N GLY A 133 13.11 11.67 2.54
CA GLY A 133 13.49 13.06 2.83
C GLY A 133 13.15 14.06 1.73
N VAL A 134 12.28 13.70 0.78
CA VAL A 134 11.89 14.53 -0.36
C VAL A 134 10.37 14.77 -0.35
N PRO A 135 9.87 15.95 0.00
CA PRO A 135 8.45 16.25 0.08
C PRO A 135 7.83 16.51 -1.30
N GLU A 136 8.05 15.61 -2.25
CA GLU A 136 7.58 15.74 -3.64
C GLU A 136 6.13 15.27 -3.81
N LEU A 137 5.62 14.44 -2.90
CA LEU A 137 4.25 13.96 -2.90
C LEU A 137 3.39 14.71 -1.88
N GLY A 138 2.17 15.04 -2.27
CA GLY A 138 1.20 15.68 -1.41
C GLY A 138 -0.22 15.25 -1.71
N ALA A 139 -1.17 15.76 -0.94
CA ALA A 139 -2.59 15.56 -1.15
C ALA A 139 -3.26 16.91 -1.43
N ILE A 140 -4.11 16.96 -2.44
CA ILE A 140 -4.97 18.10 -2.76
C ILE A 140 -6.44 17.70 -2.62
N GLY A 141 -7.29 18.68 -2.36
CA GLY A 141 -8.72 18.41 -2.14
C GLY A 141 -9.03 17.78 -0.78
N ARG A 142 -10.26 17.35 -0.62
CA ARG A 142 -10.75 16.71 0.62
C ARG A 142 -11.90 15.76 0.32
N GLY A 143 -12.17 14.83 1.24
CA GLY A 143 -13.23 13.84 1.08
C GLY A 143 -12.99 12.93 -0.12
N GLU A 144 -13.99 12.70 -0.92
CA GLU A 144 -13.89 11.86 -2.13
C GLU A 144 -13.06 12.53 -3.25
N ASP A 145 -13.00 13.86 -3.27
CA ASP A 145 -12.22 14.64 -4.24
C ASP A 145 -10.73 14.74 -3.87
N MET A 146 -10.31 14.15 -2.77
CA MET A 146 -8.90 14.11 -2.39
C MET A 146 -8.09 13.33 -3.43
N GLN A 147 -6.97 13.89 -3.86
CA GLN A 147 -6.05 13.27 -4.80
C GLN A 147 -4.63 13.35 -4.28
N ILE A 148 -3.90 12.25 -4.44
CA ILE A 148 -2.46 12.23 -4.24
C ILE A 148 -1.80 12.65 -5.53
N THR A 149 -0.90 13.63 -5.47
CA THR A 149 -0.23 14.18 -6.62
C THR A 149 1.16 14.69 -6.26
N THR A 150 1.97 14.95 -7.27
CA THR A 150 3.25 15.64 -7.13
C THR A 150 3.05 17.15 -7.25
N TYR A 151 4.00 17.92 -6.72
CA TYR A 151 3.98 19.37 -6.88
C TYR A 151 4.24 19.76 -8.33
N LEU A 152 3.31 20.51 -8.94
CA LEU A 152 3.38 20.98 -10.34
C LEU A 152 3.70 19.86 -11.35
N GLU A 153 3.19 18.66 -11.13
CA GLU A 153 3.40 17.49 -12.01
C GLU A 153 4.87 17.10 -12.23
N LYS A 154 5.77 17.50 -11.31
CA LYS A 154 7.16 17.07 -11.33
C LYS A 154 7.25 15.57 -11.04
N SER A 155 8.14 14.88 -11.73
CA SER A 155 8.45 13.48 -11.41
C SER A 155 9.13 13.36 -10.07
N ILE A 156 8.92 12.23 -9.37
CA ILE A 156 9.68 11.89 -8.17
C ILE A 156 11.12 11.60 -8.60
N GLN A 157 12.09 12.25 -7.93
CA GLN A 157 13.51 12.15 -8.27
C GLN A 157 14.33 11.40 -7.22
N SER A 158 13.69 10.88 -6.18
CA SER A 158 14.37 10.11 -5.15
C SER A 158 14.88 8.78 -5.68
N GLU A 159 16.08 8.38 -5.32
CA GLU A 159 16.67 7.07 -5.59
C GLU A 159 15.99 5.92 -4.84
N LEU A 160 15.03 6.25 -3.97
CA LEU A 160 14.18 5.31 -3.22
C LEU A 160 12.74 5.28 -3.75
N SER A 161 12.49 5.90 -4.90
CA SER A 161 11.13 6.13 -5.41
C SER A 161 10.33 4.83 -5.60
N GLY A 162 10.97 3.74 -5.99
CA GLY A 162 10.33 2.44 -6.20
C GLY A 162 9.70 1.83 -4.96
N ASN A 163 10.12 2.22 -3.75
CA ASN A 163 9.53 1.68 -2.51
C ASN A 163 8.07 2.09 -2.29
N VAL A 164 7.59 3.16 -2.91
CA VAL A 164 6.16 3.52 -2.84
C VAL A 164 5.26 2.49 -3.52
N ILE A 165 5.82 1.66 -4.42
CA ILE A 165 5.11 0.57 -5.08
C ILE A 165 4.76 -0.52 -4.06
N ASP A 166 5.74 -0.93 -3.26
CA ASP A 166 5.56 -1.98 -2.22
C ASP A 166 4.68 -1.48 -1.06
N LEU A 167 4.81 -0.19 -0.74
CA LEU A 167 4.01 0.45 0.30
C LEU A 167 2.54 0.63 -0.08
N CYS A 168 2.23 0.69 -1.37
CA CYS A 168 0.86 0.91 -1.82
C CYS A 168 0.01 -0.33 -1.60
N PRO A 169 -1.01 -0.30 -0.71
CA PRO A 169 -1.80 -1.48 -0.39
C PRO A 169 -2.77 -1.89 -1.52
N VAL A 170 -2.79 -1.12 -2.61
CA VAL A 170 -3.66 -1.31 -3.77
C VAL A 170 -2.90 -1.05 -5.07
N GLY A 171 -3.47 -1.40 -6.22
CA GLY A 171 -2.86 -1.18 -7.53
C GLY A 171 -2.92 0.26 -8.04
N ALA A 172 -2.83 1.26 -7.14
CA ALA A 172 -2.78 2.66 -7.53
C ALA A 172 -1.38 3.10 -7.97
N LEU A 173 -0.34 2.53 -7.36
CA LEU A 173 1.07 2.71 -7.72
C LEU A 173 1.66 1.33 -8.00
N THR A 174 2.15 1.11 -9.20
CA THR A 174 2.73 -0.17 -9.65
C THR A 174 4.02 0.07 -10.41
N SER A 175 4.84 -0.98 -10.55
CA SER A 175 6.09 -0.91 -11.32
C SER A 175 5.79 -0.83 -12.82
N LYS A 176 6.27 0.21 -13.51
CA LYS A 176 6.10 0.34 -14.97
C LYS A 176 6.69 -0.83 -15.76
N PRO A 177 7.92 -1.30 -15.48
CA PRO A 177 8.49 -2.43 -16.19
C PRO A 177 7.74 -3.75 -15.99
N TYR A 178 7.03 -3.88 -14.87
CA TYR A 178 6.29 -5.11 -14.53
C TYR A 178 4.82 -5.12 -14.99
N VAL A 179 4.34 -4.06 -15.60
CA VAL A 179 2.93 -3.93 -16.00
C VAL A 179 2.52 -5.02 -16.97
N PHE A 180 1.56 -5.87 -16.58
CA PHE A 180 0.98 -6.98 -17.36
C PHE A 180 1.95 -8.11 -17.70
N GLU A 181 3.11 -8.21 -17.02
CA GLU A 181 4.12 -9.23 -17.28
C GLU A 181 3.74 -10.60 -16.71
N ALA A 182 3.33 -10.64 -15.44
CA ALA A 182 2.98 -11.90 -14.77
C ALA A 182 2.06 -11.67 -13.58
N ARG A 183 1.46 -12.74 -13.08
CA ARG A 183 0.71 -12.75 -11.83
C ARG A 183 1.56 -13.29 -10.69
N PRO A 184 1.31 -12.84 -9.43
CA PRO A 184 2.13 -13.24 -8.27
C PRO A 184 2.24 -14.75 -8.04
N TRP A 185 1.21 -15.50 -8.41
CA TRP A 185 1.18 -16.96 -8.27
C TRP A 185 1.94 -17.72 -9.36
N GLU A 186 2.28 -17.06 -10.46
CA GLU A 186 3.06 -17.63 -11.55
C GLU A 186 4.57 -17.53 -11.28
N LEU A 187 4.97 -16.67 -10.34
CA LEU A 187 6.36 -16.32 -10.10
C LEU A 187 7.05 -17.32 -9.18
N LYS A 188 8.26 -17.72 -9.56
CA LYS A 188 9.19 -18.42 -8.67
C LYS A 188 9.97 -17.38 -7.85
N LYS A 189 9.89 -17.49 -6.54
CA LYS A 189 10.48 -16.55 -5.58
C LYS A 189 11.79 -17.12 -5.05
N THR A 190 12.86 -16.34 -5.13
CA THR A 190 14.20 -16.72 -4.63
C THR A 190 14.74 -15.60 -3.76
N GLU A 191 15.05 -15.90 -2.52
CA GLU A 191 15.66 -14.96 -1.57
C GLU A 191 17.18 -14.94 -1.79
N THR A 192 17.77 -13.75 -1.78
CA THR A 192 19.20 -13.54 -1.99
C THR A 192 19.64 -12.18 -1.43
N ILE A 193 20.90 -11.83 -1.67
CA ILE A 193 21.52 -10.55 -1.29
C ILE A 193 21.97 -9.84 -2.54
N ASP A 194 21.74 -8.53 -2.63
CA ASP A 194 22.24 -7.71 -3.73
C ASP A 194 23.75 -7.50 -3.57
N VAL A 195 24.50 -8.08 -4.49
CA VAL A 195 25.98 -7.96 -4.52
C VAL A 195 26.46 -6.68 -5.21
N MET A 196 25.56 -5.95 -5.86
CA MET A 196 25.86 -4.67 -6.54
C MET A 196 25.59 -3.46 -5.66
N ASP A 197 24.96 -3.68 -4.51
CA ASP A 197 24.71 -2.66 -3.50
C ASP A 197 25.80 -2.73 -2.41
N ALA A 198 26.35 -1.56 -2.05
CA ALA A 198 27.39 -1.47 -1.02
C ALA A 198 26.88 -1.85 0.39
N VAL A 199 25.58 -1.77 0.62
CA VAL A 199 24.92 -2.16 1.87
C VAL A 199 24.72 -3.68 1.94
N GLY A 200 24.59 -4.36 0.80
CA GLY A 200 24.26 -5.78 0.74
C GLY A 200 22.80 -6.03 1.08
N SER A 201 21.90 -5.26 0.49
CA SER A 201 20.46 -5.33 0.74
C SER A 201 19.90 -6.73 0.53
N ASN A 202 19.05 -7.17 1.45
CA ASN A 202 18.35 -8.45 1.35
C ASN A 202 17.18 -8.30 0.39
N ILE A 203 17.14 -9.15 -0.63
CA ILE A 203 16.18 -9.06 -1.72
C ILE A 203 15.53 -10.40 -2.04
N ARG A 204 14.35 -10.32 -2.62
CA ARG A 204 13.65 -11.43 -3.25
C ARG A 204 13.59 -11.17 -4.75
N VAL A 205 14.14 -12.09 -5.51
CA VAL A 205 14.08 -12.08 -6.96
C VAL A 205 12.92 -12.96 -7.41
N ASP A 206 11.97 -12.38 -8.11
CA ASP A 206 10.81 -13.07 -8.66
C ASP A 206 11.03 -13.31 -10.16
N THR A 207 11.06 -14.60 -10.55
CA THR A 207 11.33 -15.04 -11.92
C THR A 207 10.12 -15.74 -12.54
N TYR A 208 9.96 -15.60 -13.85
CA TYR A 208 9.03 -16.35 -14.66
C TYR A 208 9.72 -16.78 -15.94
N ASP A 209 9.63 -18.05 -16.28
CA ASP A 209 10.17 -18.62 -17.50
C ASP A 209 11.64 -18.26 -17.79
N TRP A 210 12.52 -18.39 -16.74
CA TRP A 210 13.96 -18.07 -16.77
C TRP A 210 14.33 -16.59 -16.86
N GLU A 211 13.34 -15.70 -16.81
CA GLU A 211 13.53 -14.25 -16.83
C GLU A 211 13.25 -13.65 -15.45
N VAL A 212 14.06 -12.69 -15.02
CA VAL A 212 13.79 -11.89 -13.82
C VAL A 212 12.71 -10.88 -14.13
N LYS A 213 11.58 -10.99 -13.44
CA LYS A 213 10.44 -10.10 -13.65
C LYS A 213 10.41 -8.92 -12.68
N ARG A 214 10.87 -9.12 -11.46
CA ARG A 214 10.96 -8.05 -10.45
C ARG A 214 11.87 -8.42 -9.30
N VAL A 215 12.37 -7.39 -8.62
CA VAL A 215 13.13 -7.49 -7.39
C VAL A 215 12.39 -6.74 -6.29
N LEU A 216 12.20 -7.38 -5.14
CA LEU A 216 11.50 -6.83 -3.98
C LEU A 216 12.40 -6.88 -2.74
N PRO A 217 12.24 -5.97 -1.77
CA PRO A 217 12.98 -6.03 -0.52
C PRO A 217 12.53 -7.21 0.35
N ILE A 218 13.48 -7.73 1.13
CA ILE A 218 13.19 -8.60 2.29
C ILE A 218 13.54 -7.80 3.54
N ILE A 219 12.70 -7.92 4.55
CA ILE A 219 12.91 -7.24 5.82
C ILE A 219 14.17 -7.76 6.50
N ASN A 220 15.11 -6.86 6.73
CA ASN A 220 16.28 -7.08 7.57
C ASN A 220 16.58 -5.80 8.34
N GLU A 221 16.23 -5.79 9.63
CA GLU A 221 16.32 -4.61 10.49
C GLU A 221 17.76 -4.10 10.68
N ASP A 222 18.76 -4.98 10.53
CA ASP A 222 20.18 -4.64 10.74
C ASP A 222 20.84 -4.07 9.48
N ILE A 223 20.23 -4.22 8.28
CA ILE A 223 20.87 -3.91 6.99
C ILE A 223 20.05 -2.90 6.19
N ASN A 224 18.93 -3.30 5.64
CA ASN A 224 18.12 -2.50 4.72
C ASN A 224 16.73 -2.18 5.24
N GLU A 225 16.38 -2.60 6.47
CA GLU A 225 15.01 -2.52 6.99
C GLU A 225 14.00 -3.14 6.00
N GLU A 226 13.15 -2.33 5.40
CA GLU A 226 12.14 -2.73 4.40
C GLU A 226 12.40 -2.07 3.03
N TRP A 227 13.55 -1.41 2.86
CA TRP A 227 13.79 -0.53 1.72
C TRP A 227 14.91 -1.04 0.83
N ILE A 228 14.78 -0.82 -0.47
CA ILE A 228 15.86 -0.99 -1.44
C ILE A 228 15.96 0.21 -2.37
N SER A 229 17.14 0.46 -2.90
CA SER A 229 17.34 1.51 -3.89
C SER A 229 16.69 1.16 -5.23
N ASP A 230 16.35 2.16 -6.03
CA ASP A 230 15.87 1.95 -7.39
C ASP A 230 16.91 1.25 -8.27
N LYS A 231 18.22 1.47 -8.00
CA LYS A 231 19.30 0.71 -8.63
C LYS A 231 19.15 -0.79 -8.34
N THR A 232 19.03 -1.19 -7.08
CA THR A 232 18.84 -2.60 -6.68
C THR A 232 17.62 -3.20 -7.32
N ARG A 233 16.51 -2.44 -7.35
CA ARG A 233 15.23 -2.90 -7.89
C ARG A 233 15.24 -3.14 -9.38
N TYR A 234 15.97 -2.34 -10.15
CA TYR A 234 15.92 -2.32 -11.61
C TYR A 234 17.25 -2.68 -12.30
N ALA A 235 18.29 -3.04 -11.54
CA ALA A 235 19.57 -3.45 -12.11
C ALA A 235 19.48 -4.69 -13.02
N CYS A 236 18.45 -5.51 -12.84
CA CYS A 236 18.18 -6.69 -13.66
C CYS A 236 17.72 -6.38 -15.10
N ASP A 237 17.30 -5.15 -15.40
CA ASP A 237 16.87 -4.76 -16.75
C ASP A 237 18.02 -4.80 -17.78
N GLY A 238 19.24 -4.95 -17.33
CA GLY A 238 20.43 -5.10 -18.19
C GLY A 238 20.87 -6.53 -18.46
N LEU A 239 20.10 -7.54 -17.98
CA LEU A 239 20.43 -8.95 -18.13
C LEU A 239 19.91 -9.55 -19.44
#